data_42a21b1fa4a4aff2f943c523a726086e
#
_entry.id   42a21b1fa4a4aff2f943c523a726086e
#
_cell.length_a   1.000
_cell.length_b   1.000
_cell.length_c   1.000
_cell.angle_alpha   90.00
_cell.angle_beta   90.00
_cell.angle_gamma   90.00
#
_symmetry.space_group_name_H-M   'P 1'
#
loop_
_entity.id
_entity.type
_entity.pdbx_description
1 polymer ?
#
loop_
_entity_poly.entity_id
_entity_poly.type
_entity_poly.pdbx_seq_one_letter_code
_entity_poly.pdbx_strand_id
1 'polypeptide(L)'
;MHADDTPADRFPSAVDAALRAAGWRPGRRDIERAEAWADALRNHRSPAGHRHTVVPAAVEAWAEFGSLTIAPTEPGRHVAALSLDIDPMHGLHLARTLADLGRALGTDLCPLGADTECHGLLAMDAEGRGYALDHAGDWYLGDDFGQVLATLLTGTTPTRLVAG
;
A
#
# COMPACT_ATOMS: atom_id res chain seq x y z
N MET A 1 -4.68 28.30 -17.01
CA MET A 1 -4.60 27.74 -16.55
C MET A 1 -4.87 26.77 -16.21
N HIS A 2 -4.71 26.22 -16.14
CA HIS A 2 -5.14 25.39 -15.62
C HIS A 2 -4.41 24.57 -14.70
N ALA A 3 -3.60 24.80 -14.00
CA ALA A 3 -2.92 24.21 -12.91
C ALA A 3 -3.81 23.47 -11.98
N ASP A 4 -4.99 23.90 -11.96
CA ASP A 4 -5.99 23.25 -11.13
C ASP A 4 -6.44 21.91 -11.68
N ASP A 5 -6.12 21.62 -12.92
CA ASP A 5 -6.50 20.35 -13.52
C ASP A 5 -5.72 19.19 -12.96
N THR A 6 -4.46 19.42 -12.60
CA THR A 6 -3.56 18.35 -12.25
C THR A 6 -4.02 17.52 -11.06
N PRO A 7 -4.42 18.09 -9.91
CA PRO A 7 -4.85 17.26 -8.79
C PRO A 7 -6.15 16.51 -9.05
N ALA A 8 -7.03 17.10 -9.87
CA ALA A 8 -8.34 16.49 -10.13
C ALA A 8 -8.23 15.26 -10.99
N ASP A 9 -7.19 15.19 -11.85
CA ASP A 9 -7.05 14.10 -12.81
C ASP A 9 -6.05 13.02 -12.35
N ARG A 10 -5.52 13.16 -11.15
CA ARG A 10 -4.49 12.25 -10.67
C ARG A 10 -4.99 10.82 -10.49
N PHE A 11 -6.26 10.65 -10.08
CA PHE A 11 -6.86 9.35 -9.84
C PHE A 11 -8.15 9.21 -10.62
N PRO A 12 -8.53 7.96 -10.99
CA PRO A 12 -9.88 7.74 -11.55
C PRO A 12 -10.94 8.23 -10.55
N SER A 13 -12.11 8.57 -11.07
CA SER A 13 -13.15 9.21 -10.25
C SER A 13 -13.56 8.38 -9.04
N ALA A 14 -13.66 7.06 -9.18
CA ALA A 14 -14.04 6.19 -8.05
C ALA A 14 -12.97 6.19 -6.96
N VAL A 15 -11.69 6.20 -7.35
CA VAL A 15 -10.58 6.27 -6.39
C VAL A 15 -10.55 7.63 -5.72
N ASP A 16 -10.69 8.71 -6.50
CA ASP A 16 -10.69 10.06 -5.96
C ASP A 16 -11.83 10.24 -4.94
N ALA A 17 -13.02 9.74 -5.26
CA ALA A 17 -14.16 9.81 -4.36
C ALA A 17 -13.89 9.07 -3.04
N ALA A 18 -13.31 7.87 -3.13
CA ALA A 18 -12.98 7.07 -1.95
C ALA A 18 -11.94 7.77 -1.08
N LEU A 19 -10.91 8.35 -1.70
CA LEU A 19 -9.86 9.07 -0.98
C LEU A 19 -10.44 10.28 -0.26
N ARG A 20 -11.27 11.07 -0.93
CA ARG A 20 -11.87 12.27 -0.31
C ARG A 20 -12.82 11.90 0.82
N ALA A 21 -13.57 10.82 0.66
CA ALA A 21 -14.44 10.32 1.73
C ALA A 21 -13.62 9.88 2.94
N ALA A 22 -12.40 9.40 2.74
CA ALA A 22 -11.51 8.99 3.82
C ALA A 22 -10.81 10.17 4.50
N GLY A 23 -10.89 11.36 3.91
CA GLY A 23 -10.27 12.56 4.47
C GLY A 23 -9.08 13.09 3.69
N TRP A 24 -8.73 12.43 2.59
CA TRP A 24 -7.62 12.91 1.76
C TRP A 24 -8.01 14.17 1.00
N ARG A 25 -7.04 15.07 0.85
CA ARG A 25 -7.12 16.27 0.01
C ARG A 25 -5.79 16.44 -0.69
N PRO A 26 -5.77 17.04 -1.89
CA PRO A 26 -4.50 17.39 -2.53
C PRO A 26 -3.63 18.24 -1.61
N GLY A 27 -2.36 17.90 -1.55
CA GLY A 27 -1.41 18.59 -0.68
C GLY A 27 -1.28 18.02 0.72
N ARG A 28 -2.10 17.01 1.07
CA ARG A 28 -1.97 16.34 2.37
C ARG A 28 -0.60 15.69 2.47
N ARG A 29 0.10 15.97 3.55
CA ARG A 29 1.43 15.40 3.76
C ARG A 29 1.81 15.50 5.23
N ASP A 30 2.08 14.35 5.84
CA ASP A 30 2.56 14.27 7.22
C ASP A 30 3.88 13.52 7.24
N ILE A 31 4.95 14.22 6.92
CA ILE A 31 6.26 13.61 6.82
C ILE A 31 6.78 13.20 8.20
N GLU A 32 6.41 13.91 9.25
CA GLU A 32 6.85 13.56 10.61
C GLU A 32 6.34 12.17 11.01
N ARG A 33 5.06 11.88 10.73
CA ARG A 33 4.51 10.57 11.02
C ARG A 33 5.19 9.50 10.16
N ALA A 34 5.39 9.79 8.88
CA ALA A 34 6.02 8.83 7.98
C ALA A 34 7.44 8.52 8.45
N GLU A 35 8.19 9.50 8.89
CA GLU A 35 9.54 9.28 9.39
C GLU A 35 9.54 8.54 10.73
N ALA A 36 8.56 8.79 11.58
CA ALA A 36 8.42 8.04 12.82
C ALA A 36 8.15 6.55 12.54
N TRP A 37 7.30 6.27 11.57
CA TRP A 37 7.06 4.89 11.14
C TRP A 37 8.31 4.26 10.54
N ALA A 38 9.06 5.00 9.72
CA ALA A 38 10.31 4.50 9.16
C ALA A 38 11.30 4.14 10.26
N ASP A 39 11.43 4.97 11.27
CA ASP A 39 12.31 4.71 12.39
C ASP A 39 11.86 3.48 13.19
N ALA A 40 10.56 3.33 13.43
CA ALA A 40 10.03 2.18 14.13
C ALA A 40 10.34 0.89 13.39
N LEU A 41 10.19 0.90 12.06
CA LEU A 41 10.50 -0.27 11.24
C LEU A 41 12.00 -0.57 11.24
N ARG A 42 12.85 0.44 11.11
CA ARG A 42 14.30 0.26 11.08
C ARG A 42 14.83 -0.25 12.41
N ASN A 43 14.22 0.14 13.51
CA ASN A 43 14.65 -0.25 14.84
C ASN A 43 14.10 -1.60 15.29
N HIS A 44 13.09 -2.11 14.60
CA HIS A 44 12.49 -3.38 14.93
C HIS A 44 13.35 -4.55 14.44
N ARG A 45 13.48 -5.58 15.27
CA ARG A 45 14.12 -6.84 14.88
C ARG A 45 13.23 -7.99 15.32
N SER A 46 13.03 -8.94 14.41
CA SER A 46 12.31 -10.15 14.76
C SER A 46 13.16 -11.00 15.71
N PRO A 47 12.57 -11.99 16.38
CA PRO A 47 13.36 -12.91 17.23
C PRO A 47 14.49 -13.60 16.49
N ALA A 48 14.34 -13.84 15.18
CA ALA A 48 15.38 -14.44 14.35
C ALA A 48 16.35 -13.41 13.75
N GLY A 49 16.22 -12.14 14.11
CA GLY A 49 17.15 -11.09 13.67
C GLY A 49 16.80 -10.47 12.32
N HIS A 50 15.63 -10.74 11.76
CA HIS A 50 15.21 -10.13 10.49
C HIS A 50 14.87 -8.67 10.69
N ARG A 51 15.24 -7.83 9.73
CA ARG A 51 15.01 -6.39 9.75
C ARG A 51 14.16 -5.98 8.56
N HIS A 52 13.43 -4.88 8.75
CA HIS A 52 12.69 -4.26 7.67
C HIS A 52 13.60 -3.44 6.79
N THR A 53 13.29 -3.42 5.49
CA THR A 53 13.85 -2.44 4.57
C THR A 53 12.81 -1.34 4.39
N VAL A 54 13.23 -0.08 4.49
CA VAL A 54 12.34 1.05 4.27
C VAL A 54 12.68 1.65 2.91
N VAL A 55 11.69 1.71 2.02
CA VAL A 55 11.89 2.23 0.66
C VAL A 55 11.27 3.63 0.55
N PRO A 56 11.91 4.57 -0.17
CA PRO A 56 11.41 5.94 -0.28
C PRO A 56 9.99 6.03 -0.82
N ALA A 57 9.63 5.19 -1.78
CA ALA A 57 8.28 5.21 -2.35
C ALA A 57 7.21 4.94 -1.29
N ALA A 58 7.50 4.02 -0.34
CA ALA A 58 6.56 3.74 0.75
C ALA A 58 6.47 4.92 1.70
N VAL A 59 7.59 5.55 2.03
CA VAL A 59 7.58 6.72 2.91
C VAL A 59 6.73 7.83 2.32
N GLU A 60 6.83 8.07 1.01
CA GLU A 60 6.00 9.06 0.35
C GLU A 60 4.52 8.70 0.40
N ALA A 61 4.18 7.44 0.22
CA ALA A 61 2.79 6.99 0.33
C ALA A 61 2.27 7.17 1.76
N TRP A 62 3.07 6.84 2.77
CA TRP A 62 2.69 7.05 4.16
C TRP A 62 2.49 8.52 4.48
N ALA A 63 3.34 9.39 3.94
CA ALA A 63 3.24 10.82 4.20
C ALA A 63 1.93 11.39 3.66
N GLU A 64 1.54 10.97 2.48
CA GLU A 64 0.33 11.50 1.83
C GLU A 64 -0.94 10.81 2.31
N PHE A 65 -0.92 9.50 2.51
CA PHE A 65 -2.14 8.70 2.75
C PHE A 65 -2.16 8.03 4.12
N GLY A 66 -1.12 8.18 4.91
CA GLY A 66 -1.01 7.47 6.20
C GLY A 66 -2.15 7.76 7.14
N SER A 67 -2.53 6.75 7.89
CA SER A 67 -3.61 6.76 8.87
C SER A 67 -5.01 6.90 8.25
N LEU A 68 -5.13 6.87 6.93
CA LEU A 68 -6.45 6.84 6.29
C LEU A 68 -6.95 5.41 6.22
N THR A 69 -8.25 5.24 6.46
CA THR A 69 -8.98 4.03 6.12
C THR A 69 -9.80 4.36 4.88
N ILE A 70 -9.44 3.76 3.76
CA ILE A 70 -10.03 4.09 2.47
C ILE A 70 -10.99 2.98 2.10
N ALA A 71 -12.27 3.32 1.90
CA ALA A 71 -13.31 2.35 1.59
C ALA A 71 -13.82 2.54 0.16
N PRO A 72 -14.19 1.44 -0.53
CA PRO A 72 -14.77 1.57 -1.86
C PRO A 72 -16.11 2.29 -1.81
N THR A 73 -16.41 3.02 -2.88
CA THR A 73 -17.70 3.74 -3.01
C THR A 73 -18.67 3.00 -3.93
N GLU A 74 -18.19 1.92 -4.59
CA GLU A 74 -18.99 1.16 -5.54
C GLU A 74 -18.66 -0.33 -5.38
N PRO A 75 -19.57 -1.23 -5.83
CA PRO A 75 -19.26 -2.66 -5.83
C PRO A 75 -18.06 -2.97 -6.73
N GLY A 76 -17.41 -4.08 -6.44
CA GLY A 76 -16.26 -4.52 -7.23
C GLY A 76 -16.68 -4.94 -8.65
N ARG A 77 -15.79 -4.72 -9.61
CA ARG A 77 -16.05 -5.02 -11.03
C ARG A 77 -15.86 -6.49 -11.37
N HIS A 78 -14.77 -7.08 -10.89
CA HIS A 78 -14.41 -8.47 -11.21
C HIS A 78 -14.34 -9.31 -9.95
N VAL A 79 -13.87 -8.73 -8.86
CA VAL A 79 -13.80 -9.35 -7.55
C VAL A 79 -14.32 -8.35 -6.54
N ALA A 80 -14.46 -8.76 -5.28
CA ALA A 80 -14.93 -7.85 -4.24
C ALA A 80 -13.98 -6.67 -4.09
N ALA A 81 -14.54 -5.47 -4.01
CA ALA A 81 -13.76 -4.29 -3.68
C ALA A 81 -13.41 -4.34 -2.19
N LEU A 82 -12.21 -3.88 -1.85
CA LEU A 82 -11.68 -3.98 -0.49
C LEU A 82 -11.36 -2.60 0.07
N SER A 83 -11.61 -2.44 1.37
CA SER A 83 -11.14 -1.28 2.12
C SER A 83 -9.72 -1.53 2.59
N LEU A 84 -8.95 -0.47 2.77
CA LEU A 84 -7.56 -0.60 3.21
C LEU A 84 -7.19 0.49 4.21
N ASP A 85 -6.29 0.12 5.13
CA ASP A 85 -5.66 1.04 6.08
C ASP A 85 -4.23 1.29 5.63
N ILE A 86 -3.83 2.56 5.57
CA ILE A 86 -2.44 2.91 5.26
C ILE A 86 -1.72 3.12 6.59
N ASP A 87 -1.12 2.04 7.07
CA ASP A 87 -0.39 2.01 8.33
C ASP A 87 0.63 0.88 8.27
N PRO A 88 1.92 1.19 8.11
CA PRO A 88 2.94 0.14 7.96
C PRO A 88 3.13 -0.73 9.20
N MET A 89 2.61 -0.31 10.35
CA MET A 89 2.74 -1.10 11.57
C MET A 89 1.99 -2.42 11.49
N HIS A 90 1.02 -2.56 10.56
CA HIS A 90 0.41 -3.86 10.29
C HIS A 90 1.43 -4.91 9.88
N GLY A 91 2.55 -4.50 9.29
CA GLY A 91 3.61 -5.41 8.86
C GLY A 91 4.82 -5.47 9.79
N LEU A 92 4.74 -4.85 10.97
CA LEU A 92 5.90 -4.73 11.86
C LEU A 92 6.54 -6.10 12.17
N HIS A 93 5.74 -7.12 12.38
CA HIS A 93 6.22 -8.45 12.76
C HIS A 93 6.41 -9.38 11.55
N LEU A 94 6.36 -8.86 10.33
CA LEU A 94 6.44 -9.65 9.11
C LEU A 94 7.73 -9.40 8.31
N ALA A 95 8.79 -8.97 8.99
CA ALA A 95 10.06 -8.66 8.31
C ALA A 95 10.59 -9.84 7.52
N ARG A 96 10.52 -11.05 8.08
CA ARG A 96 10.99 -12.25 7.40
C ARG A 96 10.16 -12.54 6.15
N THR A 97 8.84 -12.47 6.28
CA THR A 97 7.93 -12.73 5.16
C THR A 97 8.21 -11.77 4.00
N LEU A 98 8.39 -10.49 4.34
CA LEU A 98 8.69 -9.47 3.31
C LEU A 98 10.07 -9.69 2.70
N ALA A 99 11.06 -10.08 3.49
CA ALA A 99 12.39 -10.37 2.97
C ALA A 99 12.37 -11.57 2.02
N ASP A 100 11.62 -12.61 2.36
CA ASP A 100 11.53 -13.81 1.52
C ASP A 100 10.87 -13.50 0.18
N LEU A 101 9.77 -12.76 0.20
CA LEU A 101 9.11 -12.37 -1.05
C LEU A 101 9.99 -11.41 -1.85
N GLY A 102 10.65 -10.48 -1.18
CA GLY A 102 11.56 -9.55 -1.85
C GLY A 102 12.67 -10.27 -2.58
N ARG A 103 13.25 -11.31 -1.96
CA ARG A 103 14.29 -12.11 -2.65
C ARG A 103 13.72 -12.81 -3.87
N ALA A 104 12.52 -13.35 -3.78
CA ALA A 104 11.89 -14.02 -4.93
C ALA A 104 11.62 -13.03 -6.06
N LEU A 105 11.31 -11.77 -5.75
CA LEU A 105 11.01 -10.74 -6.74
C LEU A 105 12.26 -9.98 -7.20
N GLY A 106 13.38 -10.12 -6.49
CA GLY A 106 14.60 -9.38 -6.80
C GLY A 106 14.55 -7.92 -6.39
N THR A 107 13.81 -7.58 -5.36
CA THR A 107 13.68 -6.20 -4.89
C THR A 107 13.46 -6.19 -3.37
N ASP A 108 13.57 -5.01 -2.77
CA ASP A 108 13.23 -4.82 -1.36
C ASP A 108 11.75 -4.52 -1.22
N LEU A 109 11.11 -5.08 -0.20
CA LEU A 109 9.70 -4.82 0.10
C LEU A 109 9.55 -4.14 1.45
N CYS A 110 8.63 -3.20 1.52
CA CYS A 110 8.36 -2.40 2.70
C CYS A 110 6.86 -2.48 2.99
N PRO A 111 6.43 -2.61 4.26
CA PRO A 111 5.00 -2.63 4.56
C PRO A 111 4.34 -1.31 4.18
N LEU A 112 3.13 -1.38 3.64
CA LEU A 112 2.34 -0.21 3.26
C LEU A 112 1.12 -0.07 4.15
N GLY A 113 0.45 -1.16 4.43
CA GLY A 113 -0.79 -1.19 5.19
C GLY A 113 -1.41 -2.57 5.13
N ALA A 114 -2.72 -2.61 5.26
CA ALA A 114 -3.47 -3.88 5.21
C ALA A 114 -4.87 -3.65 4.67
N ASP A 115 -5.46 -4.67 4.03
CA ASP A 115 -6.89 -4.61 3.78
C ASP A 115 -7.64 -4.91 5.08
N THR A 116 -8.83 -4.31 5.23
CA THR A 116 -9.56 -4.40 6.49
C THR A 116 -10.47 -5.62 6.57
N GLU A 117 -10.74 -6.29 5.44
CA GLU A 117 -11.64 -7.45 5.42
C GLU A 117 -10.91 -8.75 5.70
N CYS A 118 -9.81 -8.99 4.99
CA CYS A 118 -9.10 -10.27 5.08
C CYS A 118 -7.78 -10.14 5.84
N HIS A 119 -7.44 -8.92 6.28
CA HIS A 119 -6.19 -8.61 6.98
C HIS A 119 -4.95 -8.99 6.16
N GLY A 120 -5.08 -8.95 4.83
CA GLY A 120 -3.95 -9.14 3.94
C GLY A 120 -2.98 -7.99 4.07
N LEU A 121 -1.68 -8.29 4.13
CA LEU A 121 -0.66 -7.26 4.21
C LEU A 121 -0.48 -6.63 2.83
N LEU A 122 -0.40 -5.31 2.81
CA LEU A 122 -0.05 -4.55 1.60
C LEU A 122 1.40 -4.11 1.72
N ALA A 123 2.14 -4.27 0.64
CA ALA A 123 3.57 -3.94 0.61
C ALA A 123 3.92 -3.19 -0.66
N MET A 124 5.03 -2.46 -0.61
CA MET A 124 5.50 -1.67 -1.75
C MET A 124 6.99 -1.95 -1.95
N ASP A 125 7.41 -2.07 -3.21
CA ASP A 125 8.82 -2.30 -3.52
C ASP A 125 9.57 -1.00 -3.77
N ALA A 126 10.88 -1.13 -4.04
CA ALA A 126 11.76 0.02 -4.21
C ALA A 126 11.36 0.91 -5.40
N GLU A 127 10.60 0.38 -6.35
CA GLU A 127 10.15 1.12 -7.52
C GLU A 127 8.72 1.62 -7.40
N GLY A 128 8.09 1.42 -6.25
CA GLY A 128 6.74 1.89 -6.00
C GLY A 128 5.63 0.93 -6.41
N ARG A 129 5.98 -0.28 -6.86
CA ARG A 129 4.99 -1.30 -7.20
C ARG A 129 4.39 -1.88 -5.94
N GLY A 130 3.11 -2.21 -5.99
CA GLY A 130 2.38 -2.70 -4.83
C GLY A 130 1.99 -4.16 -4.92
N TYR A 131 1.94 -4.79 -3.74
CA TYR A 131 1.67 -6.22 -3.60
C TYR A 131 0.75 -6.46 -2.42
N ALA A 132 0.03 -7.58 -2.45
CA ALA A 132 -0.76 -8.05 -1.31
C ALA A 132 -0.30 -9.46 -0.95
N LEU A 133 -0.21 -9.73 0.35
CA LEU A 133 0.14 -11.03 0.88
C LEU A 133 -0.99 -11.48 1.80
N ASP A 134 -1.67 -12.57 1.44
CA ASP A 134 -2.79 -13.08 2.23
C ASP A 134 -2.77 -14.61 2.25
N HIS A 135 -3.80 -15.21 2.83
CA HIS A 135 -3.89 -16.67 2.97
C HIS A 135 -3.96 -17.40 1.63
N ALA A 136 -4.48 -16.74 0.60
CA ALA A 136 -4.64 -17.35 -0.71
C ALA A 136 -3.38 -17.26 -1.56
N GLY A 137 -2.42 -16.41 -1.16
CA GLY A 137 -1.16 -16.28 -1.89
C GLY A 137 -0.65 -14.85 -1.89
N ASP A 138 0.25 -14.59 -2.82
CA ASP A 138 0.86 -13.29 -3.01
C ASP A 138 0.39 -12.74 -4.34
N TRP A 139 0.09 -11.43 -4.38
CA TRP A 139 -0.57 -10.81 -5.52
C TRP A 139 0.13 -9.52 -5.90
N TYR A 140 0.24 -9.29 -7.20
CA TYR A 140 0.68 -8.01 -7.75
C TYR A 140 -0.53 -7.11 -7.95
N LEU A 141 -0.48 -5.88 -7.45
CA LEU A 141 -1.62 -4.97 -7.46
C LEU A 141 -1.49 -3.83 -8.46
N GLY A 142 -0.29 -3.40 -8.76
CA GLY A 142 -0.10 -2.31 -9.70
C GLY A 142 1.31 -1.75 -9.68
N ASP A 143 1.62 -0.94 -10.71
CA ASP A 143 2.95 -0.37 -10.91
C ASP A 143 3.23 0.83 -10.01
N ASP A 144 2.19 1.42 -9.43
CA ASP A 144 2.33 2.54 -8.51
C ASP A 144 1.15 2.53 -7.53
N PHE A 145 1.18 3.44 -6.57
CA PHE A 145 0.16 3.46 -5.52
C PHE A 145 -1.23 3.77 -6.08
N GLY A 146 -1.31 4.62 -7.12
CA GLY A 146 -2.60 4.90 -7.75
C GLY A 146 -3.23 3.65 -8.34
N GLN A 147 -2.44 2.80 -8.99
CA GLN A 147 -2.94 1.53 -9.53
C GLN A 147 -3.30 0.55 -8.41
N VAL A 148 -2.53 0.54 -7.32
CA VAL A 148 -2.86 -0.28 -6.15
C VAL A 148 -4.25 0.10 -5.63
N LEU A 149 -4.49 1.38 -5.46
CA LEU A 149 -5.80 1.86 -5.01
C LEU A 149 -6.90 1.48 -5.99
N ALA A 150 -6.65 1.66 -7.29
CA ALA A 150 -7.65 1.32 -8.30
C ALA A 150 -7.99 -0.17 -8.26
N THR A 151 -6.97 -1.04 -8.15
CA THR A 151 -7.18 -2.48 -8.10
C THR A 151 -8.04 -2.87 -6.90
N LEU A 152 -7.71 -2.36 -5.72
CA LEU A 152 -8.42 -2.75 -4.49
C LEU A 152 -9.80 -2.09 -4.41
N LEU A 153 -9.88 -0.80 -4.69
CA LEU A 153 -11.12 -0.04 -4.48
C LEU A 153 -12.15 -0.29 -5.56
N THR A 154 -11.74 -0.66 -6.77
CA THR A 154 -12.69 -0.96 -7.84
C THR A 154 -12.88 -2.46 -8.05
N GLY A 155 -12.14 -3.30 -7.32
CA GLY A 155 -12.30 -4.75 -7.42
C GLY A 155 -11.89 -5.32 -8.76
N THR A 156 -10.80 -4.83 -9.35
CA THR A 156 -10.22 -5.45 -10.53
C THR A 156 -9.34 -6.63 -10.11
N THR A 157 -9.24 -7.63 -10.97
CA THR A 157 -8.54 -8.87 -10.62
C THR A 157 -7.04 -8.63 -10.51
N PRO A 158 -6.43 -8.88 -9.34
CA PRO A 158 -4.98 -8.78 -9.22
C PRO A 158 -4.29 -9.96 -9.89
N THR A 159 -3.01 -9.81 -10.17
CA THR A 159 -2.22 -10.88 -10.78
C THR A 159 -1.59 -11.73 -9.68
N ARG A 160 -1.85 -13.02 -9.69
CA ARG A 160 -1.24 -13.92 -8.72
C ARG A 160 0.24 -14.11 -9.04
N LEU A 161 1.07 -13.99 -8.01
CA LEU A 161 2.50 -14.27 -8.14
C LEU A 161 2.72 -15.76 -7.95
N VAL A 162 3.54 -16.33 -8.82
CA VAL A 162 3.85 -17.76 -8.77
C VAL A 162 5.30 -17.87 -8.33
N ALA A 163 5.56 -18.69 -7.29
CA ALA A 163 6.91 -18.97 -6.86
C ALA A 163 7.62 -19.66 -8.02
N GLY A 164 8.63 -19.00 -8.53
CA GLY A 164 9.29 -19.43 -9.74
C GLY A 164 10.37 -20.38 -9.53
#